data_48f082c169e92a5d85856f7d2396b255
#
_entry.id   48f082c169e92a5d85856f7d2396b255
#
_cell.length_a   1.000
_cell.length_b   1.000
_cell.length_c   1.000
_cell.angle_alpha   90.00
_cell.angle_beta   90.00
_cell.angle_gamma   90.00
#
_symmetry.space_group_name_H-M   'P 1'
#
loop_
_entity.id
_entity.type
_entity.pdbx_description
1 polymer ?
#
loop_
_entity_poly.entity_id
_entity_poly.type
_entity_poly.pdbx_seq_one_letter_code
_entity_poly.pdbx_strand_id
1 'polypeptide(L)'
;MDSREPPSLTFASVLEQLWSQLADGQRLRHSAFHQAVLATSSPRGPSARYVVLRQVDRERGVLGFHTDRRSEKWAELERDPRVSLCFFGQSVQVRAEGRAVLHHDDAVADLAWKRTGLISRRCYLAEAAPGTAAPIPTSGLPAHLSKDRPNEAESAGGRVNFAVVTVPLQRMEWLHLAFEGHRRARFSRVGFGPWRGEWLVP
;
A
#
# COMPACT_ATOMS: atom_id res chain seq x y z
N MET A 1 35.19 25.36 -14.89
CA MET A 1 34.65 24.77 -13.65
C MET A 1 33.24 25.33 -13.50
N ASP A 2 32.26 24.60 -14.00
CA ASP A 2 30.86 25.04 -13.98
C ASP A 2 30.27 24.61 -12.61
N SER A 3 30.32 25.52 -11.64
CA SER A 3 29.77 25.29 -10.31
C SER A 3 28.26 25.47 -10.35
N ARG A 4 27.55 24.48 -10.93
CA ARG A 4 26.11 24.37 -10.73
C ARG A 4 25.88 23.97 -9.28
N GLU A 5 25.44 24.90 -8.46
CA GLU A 5 24.89 24.56 -7.15
C GLU A 5 23.85 23.43 -7.34
N PRO A 6 23.87 22.39 -6.48
CA PRO A 6 22.84 21.37 -6.54
C PRO A 6 21.48 22.04 -6.39
N PRO A 7 20.46 21.61 -7.17
CA PRO A 7 19.15 22.22 -7.14
C PRO A 7 18.66 22.33 -5.70
N SER A 8 18.30 23.54 -5.27
CA SER A 8 17.85 23.80 -3.91
C SER A 8 16.68 22.88 -3.55
N LEU A 9 16.82 22.12 -2.46
CA LEU A 9 15.78 21.22 -1.99
C LEU A 9 14.59 22.06 -1.51
N THR A 10 13.46 21.96 -2.21
CA THR A 10 12.22 22.68 -1.89
C THR A 10 11.10 21.71 -1.52
N PHE A 11 10.07 22.18 -0.83
CA PHE A 11 8.88 21.36 -0.57
C PHE A 11 8.24 20.83 -1.85
N ALA A 12 8.21 21.64 -2.90
CA ALA A 12 7.65 21.25 -4.19
C ALA A 12 8.46 20.09 -4.81
N SER A 13 9.79 20.20 -4.84
CA SER A 13 10.65 19.17 -5.40
C SER A 13 10.59 17.85 -4.60
N VAL A 14 10.54 17.93 -3.27
CA VAL A 14 10.39 16.73 -2.42
C VAL A 14 9.03 16.07 -2.61
N LEU A 15 7.96 16.85 -2.66
CA LEU A 15 6.61 16.32 -2.87
C LEU A 15 6.47 15.68 -4.25
N GLU A 16 7.07 16.29 -5.28
CA GLU A 16 7.12 15.71 -6.65
C GLU A 16 7.85 14.38 -6.67
N GLN A 17 9.04 14.33 -6.09
CA GLN A 17 9.83 13.10 -5.99
C GLN A 17 9.07 11.99 -5.24
N LEU A 18 8.41 12.32 -4.13
CA LEU A 18 7.62 11.38 -3.33
C LEU A 18 6.50 10.75 -4.18
N TRP A 19 5.71 11.57 -4.88
CA TRP A 19 4.64 11.06 -5.72
C TRP A 19 5.15 10.27 -6.93
N SER A 20 6.28 10.66 -7.52
CA SER A 20 6.94 9.91 -8.59
C SER A 20 7.37 8.52 -8.13
N GLN A 21 8.02 8.41 -6.95
CA GLN A 21 8.43 7.13 -6.38
C GLN A 21 7.23 6.22 -6.06
N LEU A 22 6.14 6.76 -5.54
CA LEU A 22 4.91 6.01 -5.30
C LEU A 22 4.29 5.53 -6.62
N ALA A 23 4.23 6.37 -7.64
CA ALA A 23 3.71 5.99 -8.96
C ALA A 23 4.54 4.87 -9.61
N ASP A 24 5.88 4.95 -9.49
CA ASP A 24 6.76 3.87 -9.92
C ASP A 24 6.55 2.59 -9.11
N GLY A 25 6.28 2.71 -7.80
CA GLY A 25 5.92 1.59 -6.94
C GLY A 25 4.66 0.86 -7.38
N GLN A 26 3.64 1.59 -7.81
CA GLN A 26 2.43 0.98 -8.37
C GLN A 26 2.70 0.25 -9.70
N ARG A 27 3.51 0.82 -10.57
CA ARG A 27 3.70 0.38 -11.96
C ARG A 27 4.78 -0.70 -12.10
N LEU A 28 5.90 -0.57 -11.37
CA LEU A 28 7.11 -1.37 -11.54
C LEU A 28 7.27 -2.36 -10.38
N ARG A 29 7.18 -3.66 -10.67
CA ARG A 29 7.30 -4.73 -9.65
C ARG A 29 8.65 -4.75 -8.93
N HIS A 30 9.72 -4.30 -9.58
CA HIS A 30 11.07 -4.23 -9.01
C HIS A 30 11.33 -2.92 -8.26
N SER A 31 10.40 -1.96 -8.27
CA SER A 31 10.54 -0.74 -7.47
C SER A 31 10.53 -1.07 -5.98
N ALA A 32 11.43 -0.45 -5.23
CA ALA A 32 11.45 -0.56 -3.77
C ALA A 32 10.15 -0.05 -3.11
N PHE A 33 9.40 0.79 -3.82
CA PHE A 33 8.10 1.32 -3.39
C PHE A 33 6.91 0.45 -3.83
N HIS A 34 7.16 -0.72 -4.48
CA HIS A 34 6.10 -1.64 -4.86
C HIS A 34 5.40 -2.27 -3.66
N GLN A 35 6.11 -2.42 -2.55
CA GLN A 35 5.58 -2.95 -1.31
C GLN A 35 5.73 -1.93 -0.20
N ALA A 36 4.74 -1.87 0.67
CA ALA A 36 4.76 -1.06 1.88
C ALA A 36 4.56 -1.94 3.11
N VAL A 37 5.17 -1.56 4.22
CA VAL A 37 4.75 -2.04 5.54
C VAL A 37 3.48 -1.29 5.91
N LEU A 38 2.36 -2.00 6.03
CA LEU A 38 1.11 -1.49 6.57
C LEU A 38 1.09 -1.72 8.07
N ALA A 39 0.95 -0.65 8.84
CA ALA A 39 0.72 -0.68 10.28
C ALA A 39 -0.76 -0.41 10.59
N THR A 40 -1.33 -1.23 11.46
CA THR A 40 -2.72 -1.19 11.94
C THR A 40 -2.77 -1.41 13.44
N SER A 41 -3.91 -1.15 14.07
CA SER A 41 -4.16 -1.43 15.48
C SER A 41 -4.89 -2.77 15.62
N SER A 42 -4.30 -3.71 16.36
CA SER A 42 -4.94 -4.97 16.72
C SER A 42 -5.37 -4.98 18.21
N PRO A 43 -6.22 -5.92 18.65
CA PRO A 43 -6.53 -6.10 20.08
C PRO A 43 -5.30 -6.38 20.93
N ARG A 44 -4.24 -6.93 20.32
CA ARG A 44 -2.98 -7.29 20.99
C ARG A 44 -1.92 -6.18 20.92
N GLY A 45 -2.24 -5.02 20.33
CA GLY A 45 -1.31 -3.91 20.11
C GLY A 45 -1.04 -3.65 18.64
N PRO A 46 0.05 -2.92 18.29
CA PRO A 46 0.41 -2.62 16.91
C PRO A 46 0.62 -3.90 16.10
N SER A 47 0.15 -3.91 14.86
CA SER A 47 0.29 -5.03 13.93
C SER A 47 0.85 -4.51 12.60
N ALA A 48 1.86 -5.19 12.03
CA ALA A 48 2.53 -4.77 10.82
C ALA A 48 2.72 -5.94 9.84
N ARG A 49 2.57 -5.66 8.54
CA ARG A 49 2.80 -6.63 7.45
C ARG A 49 3.05 -5.90 6.14
N TYR A 50 3.64 -6.59 5.18
CA TYR A 50 3.74 -6.06 3.83
C TYR A 50 2.41 -6.13 3.09
N VAL A 51 2.15 -5.08 2.31
CA VAL A 51 1.08 -5.02 1.31
C VAL A 51 1.64 -4.53 -0.02
N VAL A 52 1.02 -4.93 -1.12
CA VAL A 52 1.44 -4.50 -2.47
C VAL A 52 0.66 -3.25 -2.84
N LEU A 53 1.37 -2.18 -3.20
CA LEU A 53 0.77 -0.93 -3.69
C LEU A 53 0.09 -1.18 -5.04
N ARG A 54 -1.21 -0.95 -5.11
CA ARG A 54 -2.04 -1.21 -6.29
C ARG A 54 -2.65 0.03 -6.91
N GLN A 55 -2.79 1.08 -6.13
CA GLN A 55 -3.37 2.34 -6.57
C GLN A 55 -2.57 3.52 -6.01
N VAL A 56 -2.31 4.48 -6.87
CA VAL A 56 -1.78 5.80 -6.53
C VAL A 56 -2.61 6.83 -7.27
N ASP A 57 -3.34 7.65 -6.54
CA ASP A 57 -4.08 8.79 -7.05
C ASP A 57 -3.48 10.06 -6.42
N ARG A 58 -2.58 10.71 -7.15
CA ARG A 58 -1.88 11.90 -6.70
C ARG A 58 -2.82 13.09 -6.49
N GLU A 59 -3.80 13.26 -7.38
CA GLU A 59 -4.71 14.40 -7.34
C GLU A 59 -5.59 14.36 -6.10
N ARG A 60 -6.15 13.18 -5.83
CA ARG A 60 -6.96 12.95 -4.63
C ARG A 60 -6.09 12.62 -3.41
N GLY A 61 -4.79 12.32 -3.62
CA GLY A 61 -3.87 11.87 -2.58
C GLY A 61 -4.34 10.59 -1.91
N VAL A 62 -4.63 9.57 -2.70
CA VAL A 62 -5.12 8.28 -2.24
C VAL A 62 -4.12 7.21 -2.63
N LEU A 63 -3.78 6.33 -1.68
CA LEU A 63 -3.10 5.07 -1.94
C LEU A 63 -4.07 3.91 -1.78
N GLY A 64 -3.80 2.79 -2.46
CA GLY A 64 -4.66 1.62 -2.33
C GLY A 64 -3.92 0.30 -2.47
N PHE A 65 -4.45 -0.74 -1.84
CA PHE A 65 -3.96 -2.11 -1.92
C PHE A 65 -5.12 -3.10 -1.92
N HIS A 66 -4.85 -4.33 -2.35
CA HIS A 66 -5.82 -5.41 -2.34
C HIS A 66 -5.59 -6.32 -1.13
N THR A 67 -6.65 -6.93 -0.62
CA THR A 67 -6.58 -7.86 0.50
C THR A 67 -7.67 -8.93 0.40
N ASP A 68 -7.51 -9.99 1.17
CA ASP A 68 -8.59 -10.95 1.46
C ASP A 68 -9.43 -10.38 2.61
N ARG A 69 -10.75 -10.25 2.43
CA ARG A 69 -11.67 -9.73 3.45
C ARG A 69 -11.73 -10.61 4.71
N ARG A 70 -11.32 -11.86 4.62
CA ARG A 70 -11.29 -12.80 5.75
C ARG A 70 -10.02 -12.65 6.60
N SER A 71 -9.07 -11.77 6.19
CA SER A 71 -7.79 -11.60 6.88
C SER A 71 -7.93 -10.77 8.17
N GLU A 72 -7.05 -11.02 9.14
CA GLU A 72 -7.00 -10.25 10.41
C GLU A 72 -6.94 -8.73 10.18
N LYS A 73 -6.14 -8.28 9.16
CA LYS A 73 -6.02 -6.86 8.87
C LYS A 73 -7.33 -6.21 8.43
N TRP A 74 -8.23 -6.96 7.80
CA TRP A 74 -9.55 -6.46 7.43
C TRP A 74 -10.36 -6.16 8.69
N ALA A 75 -10.46 -7.12 9.62
CA ALA A 75 -11.15 -6.94 10.90
C ALA A 75 -10.52 -5.83 11.77
N GLU A 76 -9.19 -5.68 11.72
CA GLU A 76 -8.48 -4.59 12.38
C GLU A 76 -8.92 -3.22 11.82
N LEU A 77 -9.03 -3.09 10.51
CA LEU A 77 -9.41 -1.87 9.81
C LEU A 77 -10.90 -1.53 9.98
N GLU A 78 -11.78 -2.53 10.06
CA GLU A 78 -13.19 -2.33 10.42
C GLU A 78 -13.33 -1.69 11.81
N ARG A 79 -12.48 -2.11 12.76
CA ARG A 79 -12.51 -1.61 14.13
C ARG A 79 -11.81 -0.25 14.26
N ASP A 80 -10.63 -0.09 13.67
CA ASP A 80 -9.87 1.15 13.69
C ASP A 80 -9.28 1.43 12.30
N PRO A 81 -9.87 2.34 11.52
CA PRO A 81 -9.44 2.61 10.15
C PRO A 81 -8.14 3.42 10.07
N ARG A 82 -7.53 3.85 11.18
CA ARG A 82 -6.26 4.59 11.15
C ARG A 82 -5.13 3.67 10.71
N VAL A 83 -4.35 4.14 9.72
CA VAL A 83 -3.24 3.35 9.15
C VAL A 83 -2.02 4.22 8.89
N SER A 84 -0.87 3.57 8.91
CA SER A 84 0.38 4.10 8.37
C SER A 84 0.97 3.10 7.37
N LEU A 85 1.32 3.59 6.19
CA LEU A 85 2.09 2.87 5.17
C LEU A 85 3.53 3.38 5.21
N CYS A 86 4.50 2.49 5.35
CA CYS A 86 5.92 2.84 5.34
C CYS A 86 6.62 2.17 4.15
N PHE A 87 7.27 2.99 3.33
CA PHE A 87 8.09 2.59 2.19
C PHE A 87 9.55 2.93 2.48
N PHE A 88 10.47 2.13 1.95
CA PHE A 88 11.90 2.42 2.03
C PHE A 88 12.62 1.98 0.76
N GLY A 89 13.43 2.87 0.21
CA GLY A 89 14.26 2.58 -0.96
C GLY A 89 15.12 3.77 -1.35
N GLN A 90 16.29 3.53 -1.93
CA GLN A 90 17.22 4.57 -2.37
C GLN A 90 17.56 5.59 -1.24
N SER A 91 17.76 5.08 -0.03
CA SER A 91 17.99 5.88 1.17
C SER A 91 16.87 6.86 1.56
N VAL A 92 15.67 6.67 0.98
CA VAL A 92 14.48 7.47 1.28
C VAL A 92 13.46 6.61 2.00
N GLN A 93 13.01 7.07 3.17
CA GLN A 93 11.82 6.54 3.85
C GLN A 93 10.65 7.47 3.59
N VAL A 94 9.52 6.88 3.21
CA VAL A 94 8.24 7.58 3.13
C VAL A 94 7.26 6.93 4.08
N ARG A 95 6.66 7.73 4.97
CA ARG A 95 5.51 7.34 5.78
C ARG A 95 4.27 8.05 5.26
N ALA A 96 3.21 7.33 5.01
CA ALA A 96 1.95 7.86 4.50
C ALA A 96 0.82 7.44 5.45
N GLU A 97 0.14 8.42 6.05
CA GLU A 97 -0.83 8.22 7.11
C GLU A 97 -2.22 8.71 6.69
N GLY A 98 -3.23 7.95 7.03
CA GLY A 98 -4.62 8.29 6.71
C GLY A 98 -5.62 7.35 7.39
N ARG A 99 -6.84 7.36 6.86
CA ARG A 99 -7.92 6.48 7.33
C ARG A 99 -8.36 5.58 6.18
N ALA A 100 -8.31 4.28 6.40
CA ALA A 100 -8.72 3.28 5.43
C ALA A 100 -10.22 3.38 5.13
N VAL A 101 -10.56 3.22 3.85
CA VAL A 101 -11.92 2.98 3.37
C VAL A 101 -11.93 1.57 2.77
N LEU A 102 -12.85 0.76 3.22
CA LEU A 102 -12.96 -0.65 2.88
C LEU A 102 -13.99 -0.85 1.77
N HIS A 103 -13.59 -1.54 0.71
CA HIS A 103 -14.40 -1.82 -0.47
C HIS A 103 -14.43 -3.34 -0.70
N HIS A 104 -15.61 -3.92 -0.70
CA HIS A 104 -15.79 -5.34 -0.94
C HIS A 104 -16.93 -5.60 -1.93
N ASP A 105 -18.14 -5.24 -1.59
CA ASP A 105 -19.36 -5.50 -2.34
C ASP A 105 -19.85 -4.23 -3.03
N ASP A 106 -18.95 -3.57 -3.75
CA ASP A 106 -19.20 -2.29 -4.40
C ASP A 106 -18.50 -2.19 -5.77
N ALA A 107 -18.80 -1.12 -6.50
CA ALA A 107 -18.26 -0.86 -7.82
C ALA A 107 -16.72 -0.69 -7.82
N VAL A 108 -16.12 -0.23 -6.72
CA VAL A 108 -14.67 -0.08 -6.59
C VAL A 108 -13.99 -1.45 -6.59
N ALA A 109 -14.50 -2.37 -5.76
CA ALA A 109 -13.99 -3.74 -5.70
C ALA A 109 -14.23 -4.49 -7.01
N ASP A 110 -15.39 -4.32 -7.65
CA ASP A 110 -15.69 -4.95 -8.94
C ASP A 110 -14.75 -4.48 -10.04
N LEU A 111 -14.51 -3.18 -10.13
CA LEU A 111 -13.60 -2.62 -11.12
C LEU A 111 -12.16 -3.09 -10.89
N ALA A 112 -11.71 -3.11 -9.64
CA ALA A 112 -10.39 -3.60 -9.26
C ALA A 112 -10.23 -5.09 -9.58
N TRP A 113 -11.25 -5.91 -9.29
CA TRP A 113 -11.26 -7.33 -9.63
C TRP A 113 -11.11 -7.57 -11.14
N LYS A 114 -11.89 -6.88 -11.96
CA LYS A 114 -11.82 -6.96 -13.43
C LYS A 114 -10.43 -6.63 -13.97
N ARG A 115 -9.72 -5.69 -13.34
CA ARG A 115 -8.36 -5.28 -13.72
C ARG A 115 -7.26 -6.17 -13.13
N THR A 116 -7.60 -7.01 -12.15
CA THR A 116 -6.63 -7.89 -11.50
C THR A 116 -6.36 -9.11 -12.37
N GLY A 117 -5.09 -9.35 -12.73
CA GLY A 117 -4.69 -10.49 -13.55
C GLY A 117 -4.91 -11.83 -12.84
N LEU A 118 -5.19 -12.88 -13.60
CA LEU A 118 -5.58 -14.21 -13.10
C LEU A 118 -4.60 -14.80 -12.06
N ILE A 119 -3.29 -14.64 -12.28
CA ILE A 119 -2.27 -15.05 -11.32
C ILE A 119 -2.46 -14.38 -9.95
N SER A 120 -2.83 -13.11 -9.93
CA SER A 120 -3.07 -12.38 -8.68
C SER A 120 -4.41 -12.73 -8.06
N ARG A 121 -5.43 -13.06 -8.87
CA ARG A 121 -6.73 -13.54 -8.39
C ARG A 121 -6.62 -14.88 -7.68
N ARG A 122 -5.64 -15.72 -8.06
CA ARG A 122 -5.39 -17.03 -7.44
C ARG A 122 -5.27 -16.95 -5.92
N CYS A 123 -4.67 -15.91 -5.37
CA CYS A 123 -4.49 -15.75 -3.92
C CYS A 123 -5.82 -15.72 -3.13
N TYR A 124 -6.93 -15.41 -3.79
CA TYR A 124 -8.27 -15.33 -3.17
C TYR A 124 -9.07 -16.63 -3.29
N LEU A 125 -8.48 -17.67 -3.90
CA LEU A 125 -9.09 -19.01 -4.04
C LEU A 125 -8.74 -19.95 -2.88
N ALA A 126 -7.96 -19.48 -1.90
CA ALA A 126 -7.67 -20.27 -0.71
C ALA A 126 -8.96 -20.62 0.04
N GLU A 127 -9.13 -21.91 0.38
CA GLU A 127 -10.33 -22.43 1.05
C GLU A 127 -10.47 -21.87 2.46
N ALA A 128 -9.37 -21.91 3.23
CA ALA A 128 -9.32 -21.35 4.57
C ALA A 128 -8.95 -19.84 4.53
N ALA A 129 -9.43 -19.12 5.52
CA ALA A 129 -9.06 -17.71 5.71
C ALA A 129 -7.55 -17.56 5.97
N PRO A 130 -6.91 -16.47 5.50
CA PRO A 130 -5.53 -16.19 5.84
C PRO A 130 -5.31 -16.11 7.36
N GLY A 131 -4.27 -16.79 7.85
CA GLY A 131 -3.98 -16.87 9.29
C GLY A 131 -4.62 -18.05 10.01
N THR A 132 -5.46 -18.86 9.34
CA THR A 132 -5.98 -20.12 9.93
C THR A 132 -4.85 -21.09 10.22
N ALA A 133 -4.84 -21.66 11.42
CA ALA A 133 -3.86 -22.68 11.78
C ALA A 133 -3.99 -23.93 10.89
N ALA A 134 -2.86 -24.47 10.47
CA ALA A 134 -2.79 -25.67 9.65
C ALA A 134 -1.79 -26.67 10.28
N PRO A 135 -2.03 -27.99 10.19
CA PRO A 135 -1.15 -29.00 10.79
C PRO A 135 0.18 -29.15 10.04
N ILE A 136 0.24 -28.75 8.78
CA ILE A 136 1.43 -28.80 7.91
C ILE A 136 1.54 -27.52 7.09
N PRO A 137 2.73 -27.18 6.56
CA PRO A 137 2.88 -26.05 5.62
C PRO A 137 1.95 -26.20 4.42
N THR A 138 1.14 -25.20 4.15
CA THR A 138 0.16 -25.21 3.05
C THR A 138 0.03 -23.84 2.39
N SER A 139 -0.28 -23.82 1.09
CA SER A 139 -0.71 -22.62 0.38
C SER A 139 -2.18 -22.30 0.61
N GLY A 140 -2.97 -23.25 1.14
CA GLY A 140 -4.42 -23.16 1.26
C GLY A 140 -5.18 -23.18 -0.08
N LEU A 141 -4.46 -23.31 -1.20
CA LEU A 141 -5.07 -23.37 -2.53
C LEU A 141 -5.59 -24.77 -2.86
N PRO A 142 -6.66 -24.90 -3.66
CA PRO A 142 -7.05 -26.16 -4.26
C PRO A 142 -5.86 -26.83 -4.97
N ALA A 143 -5.74 -28.15 -4.87
CA ALA A 143 -4.58 -28.90 -5.35
C ALA A 143 -4.24 -28.64 -6.83
N HIS A 144 -5.26 -28.55 -7.69
CA HIS A 144 -5.11 -28.27 -9.12
C HIS A 144 -4.63 -26.84 -9.43
N LEU A 145 -4.78 -25.90 -8.49
CA LEU A 145 -4.33 -24.51 -8.65
C LEU A 145 -2.98 -24.23 -7.95
N SER A 146 -2.39 -25.22 -7.30
CA SER A 146 -1.15 -25.00 -6.54
C SER A 146 0.04 -24.61 -7.44
N LYS A 147 0.09 -25.11 -8.69
CA LYS A 147 1.15 -24.85 -9.67
C LYS A 147 0.66 -24.08 -10.89
N ASP A 148 -0.63 -24.14 -11.21
CA ASP A 148 -1.18 -23.63 -12.45
C ASP A 148 -1.81 -22.23 -12.31
N ARG A 149 -1.87 -21.54 -13.43
CA ARG A 149 -2.61 -20.30 -13.55
C ARG A 149 -4.10 -20.61 -13.70
N PRO A 150 -5.00 -20.09 -12.86
CA PRO A 150 -6.43 -20.30 -13.05
C PRO A 150 -6.90 -19.64 -14.35
N ASN A 151 -7.91 -20.22 -14.98
CA ASN A 151 -8.68 -19.56 -16.02
C ASN A 151 -9.70 -18.56 -15.42
N GLU A 152 -10.46 -17.86 -16.27
CA GLU A 152 -11.46 -16.88 -15.81
C GLU A 152 -12.54 -17.53 -14.93
N ALA A 153 -13.08 -18.69 -15.34
CA ALA A 153 -14.13 -19.38 -14.60
C ALA A 153 -13.64 -19.87 -13.23
N GLU A 154 -12.47 -20.50 -13.18
CA GLU A 154 -11.84 -20.94 -11.93
C GLU A 154 -11.53 -19.76 -11.00
N SER A 155 -11.08 -18.61 -11.57
CA SER A 155 -10.77 -17.45 -10.76
C SER A 155 -12.00 -16.78 -10.16
N ALA A 156 -13.18 -16.93 -10.76
CA ALA A 156 -14.40 -16.23 -10.36
C ALA A 156 -14.79 -16.49 -8.90
N GLY A 157 -14.56 -17.71 -8.38
CA GLY A 157 -14.81 -18.07 -6.98
C GLY A 157 -14.05 -17.24 -5.96
N GLY A 158 -12.92 -16.63 -6.36
CA GLY A 158 -12.12 -15.77 -5.49
C GLY A 158 -12.72 -14.37 -5.28
N ARG A 159 -13.68 -13.93 -6.11
CA ARG A 159 -14.27 -12.59 -5.99
C ARG A 159 -14.89 -12.35 -4.62
N VAL A 160 -15.55 -13.34 -4.05
CA VAL A 160 -16.18 -13.25 -2.72
C VAL A 160 -15.19 -12.95 -1.58
N ASN A 161 -13.93 -13.31 -1.76
CA ASN A 161 -12.87 -13.08 -0.77
C ASN A 161 -12.06 -11.80 -1.07
N PHE A 162 -12.15 -11.29 -2.30
CA PHE A 162 -11.38 -10.13 -2.75
C PHE A 162 -11.93 -8.84 -2.18
N ALA A 163 -11.04 -7.99 -1.70
CA ALA A 163 -11.37 -6.66 -1.21
C ALA A 163 -10.29 -5.65 -1.58
N VAL A 164 -10.68 -4.38 -1.62
CA VAL A 164 -9.81 -3.23 -1.85
C VAL A 164 -9.83 -2.35 -0.61
N VAL A 165 -8.67 -1.88 -0.23
CA VAL A 165 -8.53 -0.85 0.80
C VAL A 165 -7.95 0.38 0.13
N THR A 166 -8.67 1.51 0.20
CA THR A 166 -8.16 2.82 -0.20
C THR A 166 -7.85 3.65 1.04
N VAL A 167 -6.80 4.45 0.96
CA VAL A 167 -6.33 5.29 2.06
C VAL A 167 -6.21 6.73 1.58
N PRO A 168 -7.26 7.56 1.76
CA PRO A 168 -7.13 9.01 1.64
C PRO A 168 -6.09 9.50 2.66
N LEU A 169 -4.99 10.03 2.15
CA LEU A 169 -3.87 10.46 2.98
C LEU A 169 -4.16 11.83 3.61
N GLN A 170 -3.81 11.95 4.88
CA GLN A 170 -3.87 13.19 5.65
C GLN A 170 -2.47 13.76 5.91
N ARG A 171 -1.47 12.86 5.99
CA ARG A 171 -0.08 13.21 6.29
C ARG A 171 0.88 12.29 5.52
N MET A 172 1.98 12.88 5.08
CA MET A 172 3.13 12.15 4.54
C MET A 172 4.40 12.71 5.17
N GLU A 173 5.35 11.84 5.46
CA GLU A 173 6.70 12.22 5.88
C GLU A 173 7.71 11.62 4.91
N TRP A 174 8.68 12.42 4.55
CA TRP A 174 9.85 12.05 3.76
C TRP A 174 11.10 12.22 4.62
N LEU A 175 11.91 11.18 4.70
CA LEU A 175 13.19 11.19 5.38
C LEU A 175 14.27 10.66 4.42
N HIS A 176 15.22 11.49 4.07
CA HIS A 176 16.38 11.12 3.28
C HIS A 176 17.57 10.88 4.21
N LEU A 177 18.12 9.67 4.13
CA LEU A 177 19.31 9.28 4.87
C LEU A 177 20.55 9.58 4.01
N ALA A 178 21.31 10.62 4.39
CA ALA A 178 22.51 11.06 3.68
C ALA A 178 23.69 11.11 4.64
N PHE A 179 24.89 10.87 4.10
CA PHE A 179 26.14 10.91 4.88
C PHE A 179 26.41 12.33 5.40
N GLU A 180 26.11 13.36 4.60
CA GLU A 180 26.31 14.77 4.97
C GLU A 180 25.24 15.30 5.94
N GLY A 181 24.37 14.43 6.44
CA GLY A 181 23.25 14.74 7.33
C GLY A 181 21.88 14.43 6.70
N HIS A 182 21.05 13.86 7.53
CA HIS A 182 19.70 13.49 7.13
C HIS A 182 18.84 14.73 6.93
N ARG A 183 17.81 14.60 6.08
CA ARG A 183 16.82 15.66 5.83
C ARG A 183 15.44 15.09 5.94
N ARG A 184 14.53 15.80 6.62
CA ARG A 184 13.18 15.34 6.86
C ARG A 184 12.17 16.44 6.55
N ALA A 185 11.12 16.08 5.83
CA ALA A 185 9.99 16.94 5.57
C ALA A 185 8.68 16.24 5.93
N ARG A 186 7.73 17.00 6.41
CA ARG A 186 6.35 16.57 6.61
C ARG A 186 5.42 17.34 5.70
N PHE A 187 4.46 16.65 5.15
CA PHE A 187 3.37 17.22 4.36
C PHE A 187 2.05 16.83 5.01
N SER A 188 1.20 17.81 5.26
CA SER A 188 -0.14 17.61 5.83
C SER A 188 -1.18 18.34 5.02
N ARG A 189 -2.43 17.85 5.06
CA ARG A 189 -3.57 18.49 4.43
C ARG A 189 -4.85 18.23 5.23
N VAL A 190 -5.85 19.09 5.04
CA VAL A 190 -7.20 18.91 5.57
C VAL A 190 -8.13 18.56 4.41
N GLY A 191 -8.83 17.43 4.53
CA GLY A 191 -9.66 16.91 3.44
C GLY A 191 -8.86 16.69 2.16
N PHE A 192 -9.35 17.20 1.04
CA PHE A 192 -8.68 17.16 -0.26
C PHE A 192 -7.98 18.47 -0.63
N GLY A 193 -7.72 19.32 0.35
CA GLY A 193 -7.02 20.60 0.16
C GLY A 193 -5.55 20.42 -0.24
N PRO A 194 -4.84 21.54 -0.49
CA PRO A 194 -3.43 21.50 -0.87
C PRO A 194 -2.55 20.97 0.26
N TRP A 195 -1.45 20.31 -0.13
CA TRP A 195 -0.42 19.89 0.79
C TRP A 195 0.36 21.08 1.35
N ARG A 196 0.55 21.12 2.65
CA ARG A 196 1.39 22.09 3.34
C ARG A 196 2.63 21.36 3.86
N GLY A 197 3.81 21.87 3.49
CA GLY A 197 5.10 21.30 3.88
C GLY A 197 5.71 22.02 5.07
N GLU A 198 6.42 21.28 5.91
CA GLU A 198 7.29 21.79 6.96
C GLU A 198 8.58 20.96 7.04
N TRP A 199 9.72 21.61 7.29
CA TRP A 199 10.98 20.92 7.56
C TRP A 199 11.02 20.47 9.01
N LEU A 200 11.53 19.28 9.25
CA LEU A 200 11.69 18.69 10.57
C LEU A 200 13.18 18.38 10.81
N VAL A 201 13.58 18.42 12.06
CA VAL A 201 14.82 17.79 12.47
C VAL A 201 14.67 16.26 12.31
N PRO A 202 15.63 15.58 11.68
CA PRO A 202 15.60 14.14 11.44
C PRO A 202 15.53 13.30 12.72
#